data_1b25ec478680f03fded7b8bd0ac54f72
#
_entry.id   1b25ec478680f03fded7b8bd0ac54f72
#
_cell.length_a   1.000
_cell.length_b   1.000
_cell.length_c   1.000
_cell.angle_alpha   90.00
_cell.angle_beta   90.00
_cell.angle_gamma   90.00
#
_symmetry.space_group_name_H-M   'P 1'
#
loop_
_entity.id
_entity.type
_entity.pdbx_description
1 polymer ?
#
loop_
_entity_poly.entity_id
_entity_poly.type
_entity_poly.pdbx_seq_one_letter_code
_entity_poly.pdbx_strand_id
1 'polypeptide(L)'
;MYFLNRTKYLVIFLVILLFAGCSSRQTYYSGYQRNYTTPRHVKINNSKNMQKATMRPYRVGGKTYYPTTVSSGDVFSGIASWYGKDFHGKKTSNGEYYNMYDMTAAHKTLPMNTMVRVTNLRNSKSVVVRINDRGPFVRTRIIDLSYAAASRLGVIRSGTAPVRLEVLGFGGLIRANKSKPSSVSLGNYLVQIGAFRKKSGAKRYAQRYLSVEARYKSKVKEYMLDGYPIYRVYLSGFNSEAEARDFIARGEFAGSFIVR
;
A
#
# COMPACT_ATOMS: atom_id res chain seq x y z
N MET A 1 -15.26 67.05 -10.95
CA MET A 1 -14.54 66.03 -11.74
C MET A 1 -13.52 65.23 -10.90
N TYR A 2 -13.77 65.05 -9.59
CA TYR A 2 -12.86 64.34 -8.65
C TYR A 2 -13.49 63.10 -7.96
N PHE A 3 -14.77 62.82 -8.21
CA PHE A 3 -15.46 61.68 -7.54
C PHE A 3 -15.41 60.37 -8.31
N LEU A 4 -15.05 60.36 -9.59
CA LEU A 4 -15.06 59.12 -10.41
C LEU A 4 -13.79 58.25 -10.28
N ASN A 5 -12.71 58.75 -9.67
CA ASN A 5 -11.45 58.01 -9.58
C ASN A 5 -11.34 57.17 -8.30
N ARG A 6 -12.07 57.51 -7.23
CA ARG A 6 -12.00 56.73 -5.96
C ARG A 6 -12.71 55.38 -6.04
N THR A 7 -13.78 55.27 -6.80
CA THR A 7 -14.52 54.00 -6.97
C THR A 7 -13.76 52.99 -7.80
N LYS A 8 -12.94 53.38 -8.79
CA LYS A 8 -12.11 52.43 -9.57
C LYS A 8 -11.02 51.78 -8.73
N TYR A 9 -10.39 52.50 -7.83
CA TYR A 9 -9.36 51.94 -6.94
C TYR A 9 -9.96 51.05 -5.83
N LEU A 10 -11.18 51.34 -5.38
CA LEU A 10 -11.87 50.48 -4.38
C LEU A 10 -12.26 49.12 -4.97
N VAL A 11 -12.71 49.09 -6.24
CA VAL A 11 -13.07 47.88 -6.96
C VAL A 11 -11.81 47.03 -7.26
N ILE A 12 -10.72 47.69 -7.66
CA ILE A 12 -9.44 46.99 -7.91
C ILE A 12 -8.88 46.41 -6.61
N PHE A 13 -8.99 47.11 -5.49
CA PHE A 13 -8.54 46.58 -4.17
C PHE A 13 -9.41 45.39 -3.68
N LEU A 14 -10.72 45.42 -3.95
CA LEU A 14 -11.63 44.32 -3.61
C LEU A 14 -11.40 43.08 -4.47
N VAL A 15 -11.06 43.24 -5.74
CA VAL A 15 -10.74 42.12 -6.63
C VAL A 15 -9.39 41.49 -6.28
N ILE A 16 -8.40 42.25 -5.82
CA ILE A 16 -7.11 41.71 -5.35
C ILE A 16 -7.27 40.93 -4.06
N LEU A 17 -8.22 41.30 -3.16
CA LEU A 17 -8.52 40.55 -1.93
C LEU A 17 -9.22 39.23 -2.20
N LEU A 18 -9.92 39.06 -3.33
CA LEU A 18 -10.59 37.80 -3.71
C LEU A 18 -9.62 36.75 -4.28
N PHE A 19 -8.42 37.14 -4.74
CA PHE A 19 -7.40 36.20 -5.21
C PHE A 19 -6.35 35.84 -4.14
N ALA A 20 -6.40 36.44 -2.96
CA ALA A 20 -5.47 36.12 -1.85
C ALA A 20 -5.96 34.99 -0.95
N GLY A 21 -7.09 34.37 -1.25
CA GLY A 21 -7.64 33.30 -0.44
C GLY A 21 -7.70 31.97 -1.17
N CYS A 22 -6.67 31.18 -1.08
CA CYS A 22 -6.58 29.71 -1.05
C CYS A 22 -5.22 29.22 -1.52
N SER A 23 -4.16 29.76 -0.96
CA SER A 23 -2.94 28.99 -0.83
C SER A 23 -3.14 28.08 0.40
N SER A 24 -3.61 26.85 0.19
CA SER A 24 -3.52 25.80 1.19
C SER A 24 -2.02 25.60 1.45
N ARG A 25 -1.47 26.33 2.41
CA ARG A 25 -0.18 25.99 3.01
C ARG A 25 -0.31 24.57 3.53
N GLN A 26 0.15 23.62 2.72
CA GLN A 26 0.56 22.32 3.23
C GLN A 26 1.64 22.60 4.28
N THR A 27 1.19 22.77 5.53
CA THR A 27 2.08 22.80 6.68
C THR A 27 2.73 21.42 6.72
N TYR A 28 3.89 21.32 6.12
CA TYR A 28 4.83 20.24 6.31
C TYR A 28 5.11 20.16 7.80
N TYR A 29 4.56 19.15 8.47
CA TYR A 29 4.90 18.81 9.84
C TYR A 29 6.36 18.34 9.89
N SER A 30 7.29 19.28 9.82
CA SER A 30 8.74 19.08 10.02
C SER A 30 9.08 18.67 11.45
N GLY A 31 8.15 18.80 12.39
CA GLY A 31 8.41 18.58 13.82
C GLY A 31 8.36 17.12 14.30
N TYR A 32 7.90 16.16 13.46
CA TYR A 32 7.63 14.80 13.94
C TYR A 32 8.74 13.77 13.62
N GLN A 33 9.83 14.22 13.03
CA GLN A 33 10.93 13.33 12.60
C GLN A 33 11.91 12.92 13.71
N ARG A 34 11.83 13.52 14.90
CA ARG A 34 12.97 13.45 15.83
C ARG A 34 13.02 12.26 16.80
N ASN A 35 11.97 11.43 16.95
CA ASN A 35 11.95 10.41 18.01
C ASN A 35 11.35 9.04 17.64
N TYR A 36 11.37 8.62 16.37
CA TYR A 36 11.04 7.23 16.04
C TYR A 36 12.30 6.40 15.85
N THR A 37 13.12 6.34 16.87
CA THR A 37 14.09 5.26 16.99
C THR A 37 13.32 4.01 17.40
N THR A 38 13.44 2.94 16.62
CA THR A 38 13.12 1.59 17.09
C THR A 38 13.71 1.42 18.49
N PRO A 39 12.97 0.87 19.48
CA PRO A 39 13.53 0.65 20.80
C PRO A 39 14.91 -0.01 20.65
N ARG A 40 15.93 0.50 21.34
CA ARG A 40 17.36 0.12 21.17
C ARG A 40 17.68 -1.36 21.34
N HIS A 41 16.70 -2.21 21.68
CA HIS A 41 16.90 -3.60 22.06
C HIS A 41 16.20 -4.64 21.17
N VAL A 42 15.40 -4.24 20.17
CA VAL A 42 14.78 -5.22 19.28
C VAL A 42 15.65 -5.39 18.03
N LYS A 43 16.39 -6.50 17.96
CA LYS A 43 17.10 -6.90 16.74
C LYS A 43 16.08 -7.27 15.67
N ILE A 44 15.79 -6.35 14.75
CA ILE A 44 14.85 -6.56 13.66
C ILE A 44 15.42 -7.61 12.72
N ASN A 45 14.69 -8.71 12.54
CA ASN A 45 15.04 -9.72 11.55
C ASN A 45 14.65 -9.25 10.15
N ASN A 46 15.63 -8.84 9.34
CA ASN A 46 15.47 -8.47 7.93
C ASN A 46 16.05 -9.52 6.98
N SER A 47 16.22 -10.77 7.42
CA SER A 47 16.78 -11.83 6.58
C SER A 47 15.94 -12.05 5.33
N LYS A 48 16.61 -12.36 4.20
CA LYS A 48 15.94 -12.72 2.94
C LYS A 48 14.99 -13.92 3.12
N ASN A 49 15.35 -14.86 3.99
CA ASN A 49 14.52 -16.04 4.27
C ASN A 49 13.22 -15.66 4.97
N MET A 50 13.25 -14.79 5.99
CA MET A 50 12.04 -14.28 6.65
C MET A 50 11.16 -13.53 5.66
N GLN A 51 11.72 -12.61 4.87
CA GLN A 51 10.96 -11.88 3.86
C GLN A 51 10.35 -12.85 2.83
N LYS A 52 11.12 -13.80 2.29
CA LYS A 52 10.61 -14.79 1.34
C LYS A 52 9.49 -15.65 1.94
N ALA A 53 9.62 -16.08 3.20
CA ALA A 53 8.62 -16.90 3.87
C ALA A 53 7.30 -16.13 4.11
N THR A 54 7.40 -14.88 4.60
CA THR A 54 6.22 -14.07 4.94
C THR A 54 5.56 -13.40 3.73
N MET A 55 6.19 -13.45 2.56
CA MET A 55 5.62 -12.98 1.29
C MET A 55 4.96 -14.09 0.46
N ARG A 56 4.95 -15.33 0.96
CA ARG A 56 4.15 -16.40 0.34
C ARG A 56 2.66 -16.17 0.60
N PRO A 57 1.77 -16.57 -0.34
CA PRO A 57 0.36 -16.65 -0.05
C PRO A 57 0.09 -17.52 1.17
N TYR A 58 -0.89 -17.14 1.95
CA TYR A 58 -1.29 -17.90 3.13
C TYR A 58 -2.81 -17.91 3.27
N ARG A 59 -3.38 -18.94 3.91
CA ARG A 59 -4.83 -19.14 4.03
C ARG A 59 -5.28 -19.11 5.48
N VAL A 60 -6.31 -18.31 5.76
CA VAL A 60 -6.95 -18.22 7.08
C VAL A 60 -8.46 -18.13 6.88
N GLY A 61 -9.21 -18.95 7.62
CA GLY A 61 -10.68 -18.95 7.58
C GLY A 61 -11.23 -19.19 6.16
N GLY A 62 -10.61 -20.09 5.39
CA GLY A 62 -11.01 -20.39 4.02
C GLY A 62 -10.61 -19.34 2.96
N LYS A 63 -10.07 -18.18 3.37
CA LYS A 63 -9.67 -17.09 2.46
C LYS A 63 -8.16 -17.06 2.24
N THR A 64 -7.72 -16.98 1.00
CA THR A 64 -6.31 -16.81 0.63
C THR A 64 -5.94 -15.32 0.62
N TYR A 65 -4.81 -14.99 1.23
CA TYR A 65 -4.21 -13.65 1.27
C TYR A 65 -2.90 -13.65 0.49
N TYR A 66 -2.73 -12.64 -0.36
CA TYR A 66 -1.53 -12.46 -1.19
C TYR A 66 -0.75 -11.25 -0.67
N PRO A 67 0.40 -11.45 0.00
CA PRO A 67 1.27 -10.34 0.38
C PRO A 67 1.65 -9.49 -0.83
N THR A 68 1.66 -8.16 -0.64
CA THR A 68 1.73 -7.18 -1.72
C THR A 68 3.08 -6.47 -1.70
N THR A 69 3.67 -6.24 -2.87
CA THR A 69 4.76 -5.28 -3.00
C THR A 69 4.20 -3.87 -2.90
N VAL A 70 4.91 -2.99 -2.19
CA VAL A 70 4.52 -1.59 -1.99
C VAL A 70 5.73 -0.68 -2.10
N SER A 71 5.48 0.59 -2.36
CA SER A 71 6.50 1.65 -2.45
C SER A 71 6.34 2.66 -1.32
N SER A 72 7.42 3.33 -0.95
CA SER A 72 7.33 4.48 -0.04
C SER A 72 6.45 5.56 -0.66
N GLY A 73 5.49 6.07 0.12
CA GLY A 73 4.47 7.01 -0.34
C GLY A 73 3.13 6.35 -0.71
N ASP A 74 3.06 5.02 -0.81
CA ASP A 74 1.78 4.35 -1.03
C ASP A 74 0.81 4.61 0.12
N VAL A 75 -0.46 4.82 -0.22
CA VAL A 75 -1.51 5.20 0.72
C VAL A 75 -2.68 4.22 0.64
N PHE A 76 -3.17 3.83 1.82
CA PHE A 76 -4.34 2.96 1.97
C PHE A 76 -5.30 3.58 2.98
N SER A 77 -6.58 3.25 2.89
CA SER A 77 -7.60 3.68 3.86
C SER A 77 -8.46 2.51 4.31
N GLY A 78 -8.91 2.54 5.55
CA GLY A 78 -9.77 1.50 6.10
C GLY A 78 -10.01 1.70 7.59
N ILE A 79 -10.43 0.64 8.27
CA ILE A 79 -10.69 0.66 9.71
C ILE A 79 -9.51 0.03 10.44
N ALA A 80 -8.97 0.75 11.42
CA ALA A 80 -8.03 0.20 12.40
C ALA A 80 -8.77 -0.36 13.61
N SER A 81 -8.18 -1.39 14.21
CA SER A 81 -8.49 -1.88 15.55
C SER A 81 -7.17 -2.06 16.31
N TRP A 82 -7.21 -2.73 17.46
CA TRP A 82 -6.02 -3.04 18.23
C TRP A 82 -6.14 -4.41 18.90
N TYR A 83 -5.01 -5.01 19.21
CA TYR A 83 -4.92 -6.29 19.92
C TYR A 83 -4.13 -6.10 21.22
N GLY A 84 -4.67 -6.65 22.29
CA GLY A 84 -4.25 -6.36 23.67
C GLY A 84 -3.41 -7.45 24.31
N LYS A 85 -3.57 -7.56 25.63
CA LYS A 85 -2.75 -8.42 26.51
C LYS A 85 -2.83 -9.91 26.18
N ASP A 86 -3.94 -10.38 25.62
CA ASP A 86 -4.13 -11.83 25.33
C ASP A 86 -3.15 -12.36 24.27
N PHE A 87 -2.56 -11.47 23.49
CA PHE A 87 -1.53 -11.78 22.50
C PHE A 87 -0.11 -11.48 23.00
N HIS A 88 0.03 -10.78 24.13
CA HIS A 88 1.34 -10.41 24.67
C HIS A 88 2.20 -11.65 24.94
N GLY A 89 3.47 -11.64 24.49
CA GLY A 89 4.40 -12.75 24.61
C GLY A 89 4.19 -13.88 23.59
N LYS A 90 3.16 -13.84 22.72
CA LYS A 90 3.00 -14.82 21.64
C LYS A 90 3.85 -14.47 20.42
N LYS A 91 4.24 -15.46 19.64
CA LYS A 91 5.01 -15.26 18.40
C LYS A 91 4.15 -14.59 17.32
N THR A 92 4.73 -13.61 16.67
CA THR A 92 4.18 -12.95 15.48
C THR A 92 4.60 -13.68 14.20
N SER A 93 3.98 -13.33 13.09
CA SER A 93 4.25 -13.97 11.78
C SER A 93 5.66 -13.77 11.24
N ASN A 94 6.40 -12.74 11.71
CA ASN A 94 7.81 -12.56 11.37
C ASN A 94 8.78 -13.25 12.36
N GLY A 95 8.24 -13.97 13.36
CA GLY A 95 8.99 -14.74 14.33
C GLY A 95 9.38 -13.99 15.61
N GLU A 96 9.04 -12.71 15.75
CA GLU A 96 9.21 -11.94 16.98
C GLU A 96 8.20 -12.36 18.04
N TYR A 97 8.44 -11.97 19.29
CA TYR A 97 7.42 -12.03 20.34
C TYR A 97 6.64 -10.71 20.37
N TYR A 98 5.31 -10.79 20.35
CA TYR A 98 4.48 -9.60 20.43
C TYR A 98 4.63 -8.93 21.79
N ASN A 99 5.08 -7.68 21.77
CA ASN A 99 5.08 -6.79 22.91
C ASN A 99 4.02 -5.70 22.72
N MET A 100 2.96 -5.71 23.54
CA MET A 100 1.88 -4.74 23.42
C MET A 100 2.31 -3.27 23.65
N TYR A 101 3.50 -3.06 24.25
CA TYR A 101 4.05 -1.72 24.52
C TYR A 101 4.95 -1.19 23.39
N ASP A 102 5.23 -2.00 22.36
CA ASP A 102 6.02 -1.57 21.20
C ASP A 102 5.13 -0.89 20.15
N MET A 103 5.74 -0.06 19.31
CA MET A 103 5.07 0.61 18.20
C MET A 103 4.99 -0.31 16.96
N THR A 104 4.16 -1.35 17.06
CA THR A 104 3.99 -2.37 16.01
C THR A 104 2.53 -2.55 15.61
N ALA A 105 2.30 -3.24 14.51
CA ALA A 105 0.97 -3.55 14.01
C ALA A 105 0.96 -4.81 13.15
N ALA A 106 -0.23 -5.42 13.01
CA ALA A 106 -0.54 -6.47 12.06
C ALA A 106 -1.21 -5.90 10.81
N HIS A 107 -0.78 -6.37 9.64
CA HIS A 107 -1.41 -6.07 8.35
C HIS A 107 -1.48 -7.32 7.48
N LYS A 108 -2.59 -7.44 6.70
CA LYS A 108 -2.85 -8.65 5.89
C LYS A 108 -1.76 -8.90 4.85
N THR A 109 -1.29 -7.88 4.16
CA THR A 109 -0.53 -8.04 2.92
C THR A 109 0.76 -7.22 2.83
N LEU A 110 0.96 -6.20 3.67
CA LEU A 110 2.20 -5.42 3.65
C LEU A 110 3.43 -6.29 3.97
N PRO A 111 4.59 -6.05 3.35
CA PRO A 111 5.83 -6.73 3.70
C PRO A 111 6.16 -6.56 5.18
N MET A 112 6.77 -7.57 5.79
CA MET A 112 7.22 -7.44 7.18
C MET A 112 8.28 -6.34 7.31
N ASN A 113 8.29 -5.70 8.47
CA ASN A 113 9.15 -4.56 8.78
C ASN A 113 8.91 -3.31 7.90
N THR A 114 7.75 -3.23 7.21
CA THR A 114 7.28 -1.98 6.60
C THR A 114 6.98 -0.97 7.71
N MET A 115 7.50 0.25 7.57
CA MET A 115 7.18 1.38 8.44
C MET A 115 5.97 2.13 7.87
N VAL A 116 4.93 2.29 8.67
CA VAL A 116 3.66 2.87 8.26
C VAL A 116 3.27 4.01 9.19
N ARG A 117 2.97 5.18 8.64
CA ARG A 117 2.26 6.23 9.36
C ARG A 117 0.77 5.89 9.34
N VAL A 118 0.17 5.79 10.51
CA VAL A 118 -1.26 5.58 10.70
C VAL A 118 -1.85 6.89 11.21
N THR A 119 -2.77 7.47 10.46
CA THR A 119 -3.49 8.70 10.83
C THR A 119 -4.95 8.37 11.12
N ASN A 120 -5.43 8.67 12.30
CA ASN A 120 -6.83 8.54 12.68
C ASN A 120 -7.62 9.72 12.08
N LEU A 121 -8.57 9.42 11.21
CA LEU A 121 -9.34 10.43 10.48
C LEU A 121 -10.40 11.15 11.33
N ARG A 122 -10.67 10.67 12.56
CA ARG A 122 -11.62 11.34 13.49
C ARG A 122 -10.96 12.45 14.30
N ASN A 123 -9.66 12.33 14.63
CA ASN A 123 -8.98 13.24 15.56
C ASN A 123 -7.64 13.76 15.03
N SER A 124 -7.27 13.41 13.78
CA SER A 124 -6.04 13.80 13.10
C SER A 124 -4.74 13.37 13.80
N LYS A 125 -4.80 12.58 14.87
CA LYS A 125 -3.61 12.02 15.52
C LYS A 125 -2.93 11.02 14.58
N SER A 126 -1.61 10.99 14.62
CA SER A 126 -0.82 10.06 13.82
C SER A 126 0.22 9.35 14.66
N VAL A 127 0.49 8.09 14.32
CA VAL A 127 1.58 7.28 14.89
C VAL A 127 2.33 6.59 13.77
N VAL A 128 3.59 6.27 14.00
CA VAL A 128 4.35 5.40 13.10
C VAL A 128 4.51 4.05 13.76
N VAL A 129 4.17 3.00 13.02
CA VAL A 129 4.26 1.61 13.46
C VAL A 129 5.07 0.78 12.47
N ARG A 130 5.68 -0.29 12.95
CA ARG A 130 6.33 -1.32 12.14
C ARG A 130 5.39 -2.51 11.99
N ILE A 131 5.20 -2.97 10.76
CA ILE A 131 4.44 -4.18 10.50
C ILE A 131 5.29 -5.40 10.85
N ASN A 132 4.87 -6.19 11.83
CA ASN A 132 5.57 -7.39 12.25
C ASN A 132 4.67 -8.64 12.34
N ASP A 133 3.37 -8.49 12.03
CA ASP A 133 2.41 -9.59 12.11
C ASP A 133 1.40 -9.59 10.97
N ARG A 134 0.67 -10.71 10.82
CA ARG A 134 -0.43 -10.92 9.88
C ARG A 134 -1.78 -10.78 10.58
N GLY A 135 -2.71 -10.16 9.90
CA GLY A 135 -4.07 -9.81 10.35
C GLY A 135 -4.40 -8.38 9.92
N PRO A 136 -5.56 -7.85 10.31
CA PRO A 136 -6.69 -8.52 10.94
C PRO A 136 -7.45 -9.43 9.96
N PHE A 137 -7.94 -10.58 10.43
CA PHE A 137 -8.73 -11.49 9.59
C PHE A 137 -10.23 -11.17 9.61
N VAL A 138 -10.60 -9.99 10.05
CA VAL A 138 -11.94 -9.40 9.96
C VAL A 138 -12.03 -8.58 8.68
N ARG A 139 -13.13 -8.74 7.91
CA ARG A 139 -13.27 -8.20 6.56
C ARG A 139 -13.10 -6.68 6.48
N THR A 140 -13.68 -5.95 7.40
CA THR A 140 -13.76 -4.48 7.39
C THR A 140 -12.50 -3.79 7.91
N ARG A 141 -11.62 -4.50 8.64
CA ARG A 141 -10.41 -3.94 9.22
C ARG A 141 -9.22 -4.06 8.27
N ILE A 142 -8.34 -3.05 8.25
CA ILE A 142 -7.13 -3.03 7.44
C ILE A 142 -5.87 -3.25 8.28
N ILE A 143 -5.85 -2.78 9.52
CA ILE A 143 -4.70 -2.84 10.42
C ILE A 143 -5.16 -3.08 11.86
N ASP A 144 -4.43 -3.91 12.60
CA ASP A 144 -4.59 -4.03 14.06
C ASP A 144 -3.32 -3.49 14.73
N LEU A 145 -3.51 -2.50 15.60
CA LEU A 145 -2.43 -1.79 16.30
C LEU A 145 -2.05 -2.49 17.59
N SER A 146 -0.81 -2.35 18.02
CA SER A 146 -0.44 -2.65 19.41
C SER A 146 -1.20 -1.72 20.38
N TYR A 147 -1.25 -2.10 21.65
CA TYR A 147 -1.86 -1.26 22.69
C TYR A 147 -1.21 0.14 22.75
N ALA A 148 0.12 0.21 22.75
CA ALA A 148 0.86 1.48 22.80
C ALA A 148 0.53 2.37 21.58
N ALA A 149 0.48 1.79 20.38
CA ALA A 149 0.14 2.53 19.17
C ALA A 149 -1.33 3.02 19.20
N ALA A 150 -2.26 2.15 19.60
CA ALA A 150 -3.68 2.47 19.70
C ALA A 150 -3.97 3.54 20.77
N SER A 151 -3.27 3.49 21.89
CA SER A 151 -3.36 4.49 22.96
C SER A 151 -2.95 5.88 22.44
N ARG A 152 -1.79 5.99 21.78
CA ARG A 152 -1.31 7.26 21.20
C ARG A 152 -2.23 7.77 20.09
N LEU A 153 -2.80 6.87 19.30
CA LEU A 153 -3.72 7.20 18.21
C LEU A 153 -5.14 7.58 18.71
N GLY A 154 -5.44 7.31 20.00
CA GLY A 154 -6.74 7.58 20.60
C GLY A 154 -7.83 6.59 20.17
N VAL A 155 -7.48 5.30 19.97
CA VAL A 155 -8.42 4.26 19.50
C VAL A 155 -8.86 3.31 20.62
N ILE A 156 -8.18 3.30 21.77
CA ILE A 156 -8.47 2.34 22.85
C ILE A 156 -9.95 2.36 23.25
N ARG A 157 -10.51 3.53 23.56
CA ARG A 157 -11.88 3.66 24.07
C ARG A 157 -12.96 3.30 23.04
N SER A 158 -12.72 3.62 21.76
CA SER A 158 -13.66 3.31 20.67
C SER A 158 -13.49 1.91 20.10
N GLY A 159 -12.38 1.22 20.41
CA GLY A 159 -12.02 -0.07 19.87
C GLY A 159 -11.58 -0.02 18.39
N THR A 160 -12.15 0.90 17.61
CA THR A 160 -11.87 1.05 16.17
C THR A 160 -11.89 2.52 15.74
N ALA A 161 -11.20 2.83 14.63
CA ALA A 161 -11.26 4.14 14.00
C ALA A 161 -11.03 4.04 12.48
N PRO A 162 -11.63 4.92 11.67
CA PRO A 162 -11.22 5.10 10.29
C PRO A 162 -9.81 5.69 10.25
N VAL A 163 -8.93 5.09 9.44
CA VAL A 163 -7.54 5.49 9.33
C VAL A 163 -7.08 5.60 7.90
N ARG A 164 -6.07 6.45 7.70
CA ARG A 164 -5.22 6.50 6.53
C ARG A 164 -3.85 5.94 6.90
N LEU A 165 -3.36 5.04 6.09
CA LEU A 165 -2.03 4.43 6.18
C LEU A 165 -1.15 5.04 5.09
N GLU A 166 0.10 5.38 5.42
CA GLU A 166 1.11 5.84 4.46
C GLU A 166 2.40 5.05 4.70
N VAL A 167 2.91 4.39 3.65
CA VAL A 167 4.17 3.66 3.70
C VAL A 167 5.33 4.65 3.74
N LEU A 168 6.18 4.55 4.78
CA LEU A 168 7.32 5.46 4.99
C LEU A 168 8.66 4.82 4.63
N GLY A 169 8.74 3.49 4.64
CA GLY A 169 9.99 2.77 4.37
C GLY A 169 9.92 1.30 4.77
N PHE A 170 11.06 0.63 4.74
CA PHE A 170 11.17 -0.82 4.92
C PHE A 170 12.34 -1.18 5.84
N GLY A 171 12.33 -2.43 6.33
CA GLY A 171 13.40 -2.95 7.16
C GLY A 171 13.46 -2.31 8.55
N GLY A 172 12.37 -1.69 9.02
CA GLY A 172 12.33 -0.93 10.26
C GLY A 172 12.93 0.48 10.14
N LEU A 173 13.24 0.93 8.93
CA LEU A 173 13.83 2.24 8.65
C LEU A 173 12.83 3.15 7.93
N ILE A 174 12.78 4.41 8.33
CA ILE A 174 12.06 5.48 7.63
C ILE A 174 13.06 6.15 6.70
N ARG A 175 12.76 6.23 5.42
CA ARG A 175 13.60 6.98 4.48
C ARG A 175 13.13 8.43 4.38
N ALA A 176 14.01 9.34 4.80
CA ALA A 176 13.75 10.78 4.75
C ALA A 176 13.83 11.39 3.33
N ASN A 177 14.35 10.67 2.35
CA ASN A 177 14.63 11.23 1.00
C ASN A 177 13.71 10.65 -0.07
N LYS A 178 12.96 11.54 -0.74
CA LYS A 178 12.03 11.27 -1.84
C LYS A 178 12.69 10.85 -3.16
N SER A 179 14.01 10.72 -3.24
CA SER A 179 14.75 10.62 -4.50
C SER A 179 14.78 9.23 -5.15
N LYS A 180 14.33 8.18 -4.47
CA LYS A 180 14.09 6.87 -5.10
C LYS A 180 13.05 6.08 -4.32
N PRO A 181 11.92 5.68 -4.92
CA PRO A 181 10.98 4.79 -4.24
C PRO A 181 11.71 3.49 -3.90
N SER A 182 11.83 3.19 -2.60
CA SER A 182 12.24 1.85 -2.20
C SER A 182 11.03 0.95 -2.33
N SER A 183 11.06 0.01 -3.26
CA SER A 183 10.08 -1.04 -3.39
C SER A 183 10.68 -2.36 -2.92
N VAL A 184 9.92 -3.15 -2.19
CA VAL A 184 10.23 -4.58 -2.05
C VAL A 184 9.66 -5.25 -3.29
N SER A 185 10.47 -5.26 -4.37
CA SER A 185 10.10 -5.95 -5.60
C SER A 185 10.39 -7.44 -5.44
N LEU A 186 9.37 -8.26 -5.48
CA LEU A 186 9.48 -9.73 -5.53
C LEU A 186 9.37 -10.28 -6.97
N GLY A 187 9.44 -9.41 -7.96
CA GLY A 187 9.34 -9.69 -9.38
C GLY A 187 8.07 -9.12 -10.02
N ASN A 188 8.18 -8.73 -11.27
CA ASN A 188 7.04 -8.34 -12.09
C ASN A 188 6.51 -9.60 -12.78
N TYR A 189 5.54 -10.27 -12.16
CA TYR A 189 4.93 -11.43 -12.77
C TYR A 189 3.89 -10.98 -13.79
N LEU A 190 4.04 -11.48 -15.00
CA LEU A 190 3.07 -11.32 -16.08
C LEU A 190 2.44 -12.68 -16.38
N VAL A 191 1.14 -12.71 -16.62
CA VAL A 191 0.47 -13.89 -17.14
C VAL A 191 0.12 -13.64 -18.60
N GLN A 192 0.68 -14.42 -19.51
CA GLN A 192 0.27 -14.37 -20.90
C GLN A 192 -1.08 -15.05 -21.02
N ILE A 193 -2.09 -14.32 -21.53
CA ILE A 193 -3.47 -14.79 -21.68
C ILE A 193 -3.89 -14.97 -23.14
N GLY A 194 -3.03 -14.60 -24.09
CA GLY A 194 -3.32 -14.78 -25.51
C GLY A 194 -2.18 -14.33 -26.40
N ALA A 195 -2.20 -14.81 -27.66
CA ALA A 195 -1.28 -14.38 -28.71
C ALA A 195 -2.04 -14.28 -30.04
N PHE A 196 -1.76 -13.24 -30.82
CA PHE A 196 -2.54 -12.89 -32.02
C PHE A 196 -1.61 -12.48 -33.16
N ARG A 197 -1.95 -12.86 -34.40
CA ARG A 197 -1.24 -12.39 -35.60
C ARG A 197 -1.65 -10.96 -35.99
N LYS A 198 -2.82 -10.47 -35.56
CA LYS A 198 -3.30 -9.12 -35.86
C LYS A 198 -3.34 -8.27 -34.59
N LYS A 199 -2.72 -7.08 -34.65
CA LYS A 199 -2.70 -6.10 -33.54
C LYS A 199 -4.08 -5.69 -33.07
N SER A 200 -5.04 -5.53 -34.00
CA SER A 200 -6.42 -5.21 -33.68
C SER A 200 -7.11 -6.29 -32.86
N GLY A 201 -6.86 -7.57 -33.17
CA GLY A 201 -7.36 -8.71 -32.40
C GLY A 201 -6.82 -8.72 -30.97
N ALA A 202 -5.51 -8.52 -30.80
CA ALA A 202 -4.87 -8.44 -29.48
C ALA A 202 -5.42 -7.27 -28.65
N LYS A 203 -5.63 -6.10 -29.26
CA LYS A 203 -6.20 -4.92 -28.56
C LYS A 203 -7.65 -5.17 -28.12
N ARG A 204 -8.51 -5.71 -28.99
CA ARG A 204 -9.90 -6.06 -28.62
C ARG A 204 -9.96 -7.09 -27.49
N TYR A 205 -9.08 -8.09 -27.55
CA TYR A 205 -8.97 -9.10 -26.52
C TYR A 205 -8.52 -8.48 -25.18
N ALA A 206 -7.48 -7.64 -25.19
CA ALA A 206 -6.99 -6.92 -24.03
C ALA A 206 -8.08 -6.03 -23.39
N GLN A 207 -8.85 -5.30 -24.21
CA GLN A 207 -9.95 -4.44 -23.75
C GLN A 207 -11.07 -5.21 -23.05
N ARG A 208 -11.44 -6.40 -23.57
CA ARG A 208 -12.48 -7.25 -22.97
C ARG A 208 -12.15 -7.62 -21.52
N TYR A 209 -10.88 -7.77 -21.19
CA TYR A 209 -10.42 -8.21 -19.87
C TYR A 209 -9.92 -7.09 -18.95
N LEU A 210 -9.95 -5.82 -19.38
CA LEU A 210 -9.71 -4.67 -18.51
C LEU A 210 -10.74 -4.54 -17.38
N SER A 211 -11.90 -5.17 -17.52
CA SER A 211 -13.04 -5.04 -16.59
C SER A 211 -13.24 -6.24 -15.65
N VAL A 212 -12.51 -7.35 -15.84
CA VAL A 212 -12.80 -8.60 -15.11
C VAL A 212 -12.36 -8.57 -13.65
N GLU A 213 -11.22 -7.98 -13.36
CA GLU A 213 -10.80 -7.63 -12.00
C GLU A 213 -10.01 -6.31 -12.05
N ALA A 214 -10.52 -5.26 -11.39
CA ALA A 214 -9.96 -3.90 -11.43
C ALA A 214 -8.47 -3.79 -11.01
N ARG A 215 -7.91 -4.82 -10.38
CA ARG A 215 -6.51 -4.86 -9.95
C ARG A 215 -5.53 -5.32 -11.02
N TYR A 216 -5.99 -6.07 -12.04
CA TYR A 216 -5.12 -6.55 -13.12
C TYR A 216 -5.20 -5.60 -14.31
N LYS A 217 -4.04 -5.32 -14.90
CA LYS A 217 -3.93 -4.44 -16.08
C LYS A 217 -3.48 -5.27 -17.27
N SER A 218 -4.21 -5.20 -18.38
CA SER A 218 -3.80 -5.84 -19.62
C SER A 218 -2.76 -5.00 -20.36
N LYS A 219 -1.77 -5.67 -20.96
CA LYS A 219 -0.73 -5.07 -21.81
C LYS A 219 -0.58 -5.89 -23.07
N VAL A 220 -0.49 -5.22 -24.23
CA VAL A 220 -0.16 -5.86 -25.50
C VAL A 220 1.29 -5.55 -25.84
N LYS A 221 2.09 -6.58 -26.07
CA LYS A 221 3.49 -6.45 -26.55
C LYS A 221 3.60 -7.11 -27.92
N GLU A 222 4.37 -6.49 -28.80
CA GLU A 222 4.68 -6.97 -30.14
C GLU A 222 6.05 -7.67 -30.12
N TYR A 223 6.13 -8.81 -30.80
CA TYR A 223 7.32 -9.61 -30.99
C TYR A 223 7.39 -10.06 -32.45
N MET A 224 8.57 -10.44 -32.91
CA MET A 224 8.76 -11.12 -34.21
C MET A 224 8.87 -12.63 -33.96
N LEU A 225 8.11 -13.41 -34.70
CA LEU A 225 8.17 -14.88 -34.70
C LEU A 225 8.20 -15.35 -36.15
N ASP A 226 9.27 -16.00 -36.54
CA ASP A 226 9.52 -16.50 -37.89
C ASP A 226 9.35 -15.42 -38.99
N GLY A 227 9.85 -14.21 -38.72
CA GLY A 227 9.77 -13.05 -39.62
C GLY A 227 8.43 -12.33 -39.64
N TYR A 228 7.45 -12.77 -38.87
CA TYR A 228 6.12 -12.16 -38.81
C TYR A 228 5.79 -11.59 -37.43
N PRO A 229 5.05 -10.47 -37.33
CA PRO A 229 4.66 -9.92 -36.05
C PRO A 229 3.68 -10.84 -35.31
N ILE A 230 3.90 -11.00 -34.01
CA ILE A 230 2.97 -11.64 -33.07
C ILE A 230 2.69 -10.70 -31.91
N TYR A 231 1.44 -10.54 -31.56
CA TYR A 231 0.96 -9.64 -30.51
C TYR A 231 0.52 -10.47 -29.32
N ARG A 232 1.30 -10.44 -28.24
CA ARG A 232 0.99 -11.18 -27.02
C ARG A 232 0.27 -10.28 -26.02
N VAL A 233 -0.77 -10.80 -25.41
CA VAL A 233 -1.56 -10.11 -24.38
C VAL A 233 -1.17 -10.66 -23.03
N TYR A 234 -0.79 -9.75 -22.12
CA TYR A 234 -0.37 -10.06 -20.78
C TYR A 234 -1.29 -9.39 -19.76
N LEU A 235 -1.55 -10.05 -18.64
CA LEU A 235 -2.04 -9.43 -17.43
C LEU A 235 -0.86 -9.12 -16.51
N SER A 236 -0.88 -7.95 -15.88
CA SER A 236 0.07 -7.48 -14.88
C SER A 236 -0.67 -7.07 -13.61
N GLY A 237 0.04 -6.98 -12.48
CA GLY A 237 -0.55 -6.65 -11.17
C GLY A 237 -0.53 -7.82 -10.20
N PHE A 238 0.11 -8.94 -10.56
CA PHE A 238 0.33 -10.07 -9.66
C PHE A 238 1.46 -9.73 -8.67
N ASN A 239 1.17 -9.86 -7.39
CA ASN A 239 2.09 -9.55 -6.31
C ASN A 239 3.10 -10.68 -6.05
N SER A 240 2.80 -11.90 -6.51
CA SER A 240 3.66 -13.08 -6.35
C SER A 240 3.45 -14.07 -7.49
N GLU A 241 4.42 -14.96 -7.68
CA GLU A 241 4.28 -16.07 -8.63
C GLU A 241 3.14 -17.00 -8.24
N ALA A 242 2.93 -17.20 -6.95
CA ALA A 242 1.85 -18.04 -6.45
C ALA A 242 0.48 -17.44 -6.76
N GLU A 243 0.32 -16.12 -6.65
CA GLU A 243 -0.93 -15.44 -7.07
C GLU A 243 -1.18 -15.63 -8.57
N ALA A 244 -0.12 -15.50 -9.40
CA ALA A 244 -0.23 -15.74 -10.83
C ALA A 244 -0.56 -17.21 -11.16
N ARG A 245 -0.01 -18.19 -10.42
CA ARG A 245 -0.36 -19.61 -10.56
C ARG A 245 -1.80 -19.91 -10.16
N ASP A 246 -2.26 -19.36 -9.03
CA ASP A 246 -3.64 -19.52 -8.57
C ASP A 246 -4.63 -18.90 -9.56
N PHE A 247 -4.27 -17.77 -10.17
CA PHE A 247 -5.06 -17.15 -11.25
C PHE A 247 -5.18 -18.09 -12.47
N ILE A 248 -4.06 -18.65 -12.93
CA ILE A 248 -4.03 -19.60 -14.05
C ILE A 248 -4.85 -20.86 -13.72
N ALA A 249 -4.74 -21.36 -12.48
CA ALA A 249 -5.45 -22.56 -12.03
C ALA A 249 -6.98 -22.41 -12.00
N ARG A 250 -7.52 -21.17 -12.02
CA ARG A 250 -8.97 -20.94 -12.17
C ARG A 250 -9.50 -21.33 -13.55
N GLY A 251 -8.62 -21.51 -14.53
CA GLY A 251 -8.97 -22.00 -15.85
C GLY A 251 -9.66 -20.99 -16.77
N GLU A 252 -9.71 -19.70 -16.40
CA GLU A 252 -10.37 -18.66 -17.21
C GLU A 252 -9.68 -18.44 -18.57
N PHE A 253 -8.39 -18.77 -18.67
CA PHE A 253 -7.58 -18.58 -19.87
C PHE A 253 -6.83 -19.87 -20.21
N ALA A 254 -7.38 -20.65 -21.13
CA ALA A 254 -6.72 -21.89 -21.60
C ALA A 254 -5.33 -21.58 -22.19
N GLY A 255 -4.32 -22.34 -21.77
CA GLY A 255 -2.95 -22.18 -22.25
C GLY A 255 -2.21 -20.94 -21.73
N SER A 256 -2.73 -20.26 -20.69
CA SER A 256 -2.03 -19.17 -20.03
C SER A 256 -0.84 -19.66 -19.23
N PHE A 257 0.22 -18.85 -19.15
CA PHE A 257 1.43 -19.15 -18.39
C PHE A 257 2.12 -17.89 -17.86
N ILE A 258 2.96 -18.07 -16.83
CA ILE A 258 3.69 -16.98 -16.21
C ILE A 258 4.92 -16.61 -17.04
N VAL A 259 5.12 -15.30 -17.23
CA VAL A 259 6.32 -14.71 -17.84
C VAL A 259 6.98 -13.79 -16.81
N ARG A 260 8.30 -13.89 -16.69
CA ARG A 260 9.13 -13.05 -15.80
C ARG A 260 9.78 -11.93 -16.57
#